data_71b0623f2a5bc4d584b38de60838657a
#
_entry.id   71b0623f2a5bc4d584b38de60838657a
#
_cell.length_a   1.000
_cell.length_b   1.000
_cell.length_c   1.000
_cell.angle_alpha   90.00
_cell.angle_beta   90.00
_cell.angle_gamma   90.00
#
_symmetry.space_group_name_H-M   'P 1'
#
loop_
_entity.id
_entity.type
_entity.pdbx_description
1 polymer ?
#
loop_
_entity_poly.entity_id
_entity_poly.type
_entity_poly.pdbx_seq_one_letter_code
_entity_poly.pdbx_strand_id
1 'polypeptide(L)'
;MNKLNAIIIEDEVPAARLLHSMITRLRPQWTLTIIPGSVDEAVAWFKDNPQPDLIFLDIQLADGNAFDFLSAVHPSSIIIFTTAYDQYAIRAFTVNSIDYILKPIDETRLLDAI
;
A
#
# COMPACT_ATOMS: atom_id res chain seq x y z
N MET A 1 19.44 1.90 9.57
CA MET A 1 18.03 1.98 9.89
C MET A 1 17.20 1.00 9.09
N ASN A 2 16.89 -0.11 9.67
CA ASN A 2 16.32 -1.22 8.92
C ASN A 2 14.91 -1.61 9.36
N LYS A 3 14.37 -0.93 10.36
CA LYS A 3 13.04 -1.25 10.88
C LYS A 3 12.05 -0.19 10.45
N LEU A 4 11.09 -0.59 9.63
CA LEU A 4 9.97 0.25 9.25
C LEU A 4 8.68 -0.42 9.64
N ASN A 5 7.67 0.39 9.90
CA ASN A 5 6.30 -0.08 10.03
C ASN A 5 5.62 0.18 8.70
N ALA A 6 5.19 -0.89 8.04
CA ALA A 6 4.53 -0.80 6.75
C ALA A 6 3.18 -1.48 6.81
N ILE A 7 2.23 -0.98 6.03
CA ILE A 7 0.92 -1.61 5.91
C ILE A 7 0.62 -1.90 4.44
N ILE A 8 -0.22 -2.91 4.25
CA ILE A 8 -0.73 -3.30 2.94
C ILE A 8 -2.23 -3.10 2.96
N ILE A 9 -2.77 -2.29 2.06
CA ILE A 9 -4.21 -2.11 1.89
C ILE A 9 -4.58 -2.72 0.54
N GLU A 10 -5.20 -3.90 0.58
CA GLU A 10 -5.49 -4.71 -0.59
C GLU A 10 -6.73 -5.56 -0.32
N ASP A 11 -7.73 -5.51 -1.22
CA ASP A 11 -8.99 -6.23 -1.01
C ASP A 11 -8.95 -7.70 -1.41
N GLU A 12 -7.98 -8.10 -2.22
CA GLU A 12 -7.83 -9.51 -2.61
C GLU A 12 -6.86 -10.21 -1.66
N VAL A 13 -7.38 -11.10 -0.84
CA VAL A 13 -6.59 -11.77 0.20
C VAL A 13 -5.37 -12.49 -0.36
N PRO A 14 -5.47 -13.28 -1.47
CA PRO A 14 -4.28 -13.93 -2.02
C PRO A 14 -3.22 -12.94 -2.48
N ALA A 15 -3.62 -11.82 -3.09
CA ALA A 15 -2.68 -10.80 -3.53
C ALA A 15 -1.99 -10.13 -2.34
N ALA A 16 -2.72 -9.85 -1.28
CA ALA A 16 -2.17 -9.27 -0.06
C ALA A 16 -1.15 -10.20 0.58
N ARG A 17 -1.46 -11.49 0.64
CA ARG A 17 -0.55 -12.48 1.23
C ARG A 17 0.71 -12.67 0.40
N LEU A 18 0.58 -12.67 -0.92
CA LEU A 18 1.75 -12.78 -1.79
C LEU A 18 2.67 -11.57 -1.61
N LEU A 19 2.12 -10.39 -1.59
CA LEU A 19 2.91 -9.18 -1.38
C LEU A 19 3.57 -9.19 -0.01
N HIS A 20 2.83 -9.60 1.02
CA HIS A 20 3.37 -9.74 2.37
C HIS A 20 4.57 -10.69 2.40
N SER A 21 4.45 -11.85 1.72
CA SER A 21 5.55 -12.81 1.66
C SER A 21 6.79 -12.25 0.97
N MET A 22 6.60 -11.54 -0.14
CA MET A 22 7.70 -10.93 -0.87
C MET A 22 8.43 -9.89 -0.03
N ILE A 23 7.68 -9.00 0.62
CA ILE A 23 8.26 -7.95 1.44
C ILE A 23 8.99 -8.54 2.64
N THR A 24 8.39 -9.53 3.29
CA THR A 24 9.01 -10.19 4.44
C THR A 24 10.33 -10.83 4.07
N ARG A 25 10.40 -11.44 2.88
CA ARG A 25 11.64 -12.05 2.40
C ARG A 25 12.72 -11.01 2.09
N LEU A 26 12.32 -9.86 1.51
CA LEU A 26 13.26 -8.82 1.13
C LEU A 26 13.66 -7.91 2.30
N ARG A 27 12.75 -7.73 3.25
CA ARG A 27 12.96 -6.84 4.41
C ARG A 27 12.45 -7.51 5.68
N PRO A 28 13.16 -8.53 6.18
CA PRO A 28 12.66 -9.31 7.32
C PRO A 28 12.54 -8.52 8.62
N GLN A 29 13.20 -7.37 8.73
CA GLN A 29 13.14 -6.54 9.93
C GLN A 29 11.91 -5.62 9.99
N TRP A 30 11.21 -5.46 8.87
CA TRP A 30 10.05 -4.58 8.83
C TRP A 30 8.86 -5.21 9.56
N THR A 31 8.10 -4.37 10.26
CA THR A 31 6.80 -4.78 10.81
C THR A 31 5.76 -4.53 9.72
N LEU A 32 5.04 -5.57 9.34
CA LEU A 32 4.15 -5.52 8.19
C LEU A 32 2.75 -5.99 8.58
N THR A 33 1.76 -5.15 8.35
CA THR A 33 0.37 -5.42 8.71
C THR A 33 -0.49 -5.36 7.46
N ILE A 34 -1.38 -6.36 7.28
CA ILE A 34 -2.36 -6.34 6.20
C ILE A 34 -3.67 -5.78 6.76
N ILE A 35 -4.19 -4.75 6.09
CA ILE A 35 -5.48 -4.17 6.41
C ILE A 35 -6.47 -4.65 5.34
N PRO A 36 -7.67 -5.09 5.71
CA PRO A 36 -8.68 -5.41 4.70
C PRO A 36 -8.89 -4.25 3.75
N GLY A 37 -9.04 -4.56 2.48
CA GLY A 37 -8.98 -3.58 1.40
C GLY A 37 -10.27 -2.82 1.19
N SER A 38 -10.79 -2.16 2.21
CA SER A 38 -11.90 -1.23 2.06
C SER A 38 -11.48 0.15 2.54
N VAL A 39 -12.09 1.18 1.97
CA VAL A 39 -11.86 2.56 2.40
C VAL A 39 -12.24 2.72 3.86
N ASP A 40 -13.41 2.22 4.24
CA ASP A 40 -13.92 2.36 5.61
C ASP A 40 -13.01 1.72 6.65
N GLU A 41 -12.54 0.51 6.37
CA GLU A 41 -11.66 -0.19 7.32
C GLU A 41 -10.29 0.46 7.41
N ALA A 42 -9.76 0.94 6.30
CA ALA A 42 -8.49 1.65 6.28
C ALA A 42 -8.58 2.97 7.06
N VAL A 43 -9.66 3.72 6.87
CA VAL A 43 -9.88 4.96 7.61
C VAL A 43 -9.98 4.68 9.11
N ALA A 44 -10.73 3.64 9.48
CA ALA A 44 -10.90 3.25 10.88
C ALA A 44 -9.55 2.85 11.50
N TRP A 45 -8.73 2.12 10.76
CA TRP A 45 -7.41 1.72 11.25
C TRP A 45 -6.55 2.93 11.58
N PHE A 46 -6.56 3.95 10.71
CA PHE A 46 -5.75 5.15 10.90
C PHE A 46 -6.21 6.01 12.09
N LYS A 47 -7.47 5.88 12.49
CA LYS A 47 -7.96 6.58 13.68
C LYS A 47 -7.40 5.99 14.97
N ASP A 48 -7.15 4.69 14.98
CA ASP A 48 -6.80 3.96 16.20
C ASP A 48 -5.33 3.57 16.28
N ASN A 49 -4.53 3.89 15.27
CA ASN A 49 -3.14 3.46 15.19
C ASN A 49 -2.23 4.61 14.77
N PRO A 50 -0.96 4.59 15.18
CA PRO A 50 -0.03 5.62 14.71
C PRO A 50 0.23 5.49 13.22
N GLN A 51 0.67 6.58 12.60
CA GLN A 51 0.99 6.60 11.18
C GLN A 51 2.09 5.58 10.87
N PRO A 52 1.89 4.71 9.88
CA PRO A 52 2.98 3.84 9.43
C PRO A 52 4.01 4.65 8.64
N ASP A 53 5.18 4.07 8.46
CA ASP A 53 6.23 4.70 7.64
C ASP A 53 5.91 4.58 6.16
N LEU A 54 5.31 3.47 5.76
CA LEU A 54 5.10 3.12 4.35
C LEU A 54 3.75 2.43 4.17
N ILE A 55 3.05 2.79 3.08
CA ILE A 55 1.77 2.20 2.72
C ILE A 55 1.87 1.60 1.32
N PHE A 56 1.61 0.30 1.20
CA PHE A 56 1.35 -0.35 -0.09
C PHE A 56 -0.15 -0.30 -0.32
N LEU A 57 -0.58 0.47 -1.28
CA LEU A 57 -1.99 0.83 -1.44
C LEU A 57 -2.51 0.44 -2.81
N ASP A 58 -3.45 -0.50 -2.86
CA ASP A 58 -4.14 -0.83 -4.11
C ASP A 58 -5.08 0.32 -4.47
N ILE A 59 -5.15 0.63 -5.75
CA ILE A 59 -6.04 1.69 -6.26
C ILE A 59 -7.51 1.27 -6.14
N GLN A 60 -7.83 0.01 -6.50
CA GLN A 60 -9.21 -0.49 -6.45
C GLN A 60 -9.46 -1.16 -5.10
N LEU A 61 -10.36 -0.59 -4.31
CA LEU A 61 -10.73 -1.13 -3.01
C LEU A 61 -12.19 -1.60 -3.05
N ALA A 62 -12.61 -2.34 -2.02
CA ALA A 62 -13.93 -2.99 -2.03
C ALA A 62 -15.09 -1.99 -2.10
N ASP A 63 -14.95 -0.82 -1.51
CA ASP A 63 -16.02 0.19 -1.41
C ASP A 63 -15.62 1.54 -1.99
N GLY A 64 -14.60 1.57 -2.85
CA GLY A 64 -14.14 2.81 -3.46
C GLY A 64 -12.76 2.65 -4.03
N ASN A 65 -11.93 3.67 -3.91
CA ASN A 65 -10.57 3.60 -4.41
C ASN A 65 -9.58 4.29 -3.48
N ALA A 66 -8.29 4.15 -3.81
CA ALA A 66 -7.20 4.70 -3.02
C ALA A 66 -7.33 6.21 -2.80
N PHE A 67 -7.82 6.94 -3.80
CA PHE A 67 -7.91 8.39 -3.70
C PHE A 67 -9.00 8.82 -2.72
N ASP A 68 -10.06 8.02 -2.59
CA ASP A 68 -11.08 8.24 -1.56
C ASP A 68 -10.48 8.11 -0.15
N PHE A 69 -9.67 7.09 0.04
CA PHE A 69 -8.95 6.89 1.31
C PHE A 69 -7.99 8.06 1.58
N LEU A 70 -7.20 8.44 0.59
CA LEU A 70 -6.23 9.53 0.77
C LEU A 70 -6.89 10.86 1.07
N SER A 71 -8.07 11.12 0.49
CA SER A 71 -8.83 12.33 0.78
C SER A 71 -9.37 12.35 2.20
N ALA A 72 -9.72 11.18 2.74
CA ALA A 72 -10.28 11.07 4.09
C ALA A 72 -9.21 11.14 5.18
N VAL A 73 -8.03 10.60 4.93
CA VAL A 73 -7.00 10.41 5.97
C VAL A 73 -5.85 11.39 5.86
N HIS A 74 -5.45 11.76 4.65
CA HIS A 74 -4.27 12.60 4.40
C HIS A 74 -3.02 12.07 5.12
N PRO A 75 -2.61 10.82 4.84
CA PRO A 75 -1.49 10.24 5.58
C PRO A 75 -0.18 10.93 5.28
N SER A 76 0.71 10.97 6.27
CA SER A 76 2.07 11.48 6.09
C SER A 76 3.04 10.40 5.63
N SER A 77 2.57 9.16 5.53
CA SER A 77 3.37 8.00 5.15
C SER A 77 3.83 8.10 3.68
N ILE A 78 4.93 7.42 3.39
CA ILE A 78 5.35 7.20 2.01
C ILE A 78 4.39 6.19 1.38
N ILE A 79 3.96 6.45 0.14
CA ILE A 79 2.96 5.63 -0.53
C ILE A 79 3.55 4.98 -1.76
N ILE A 80 3.37 3.65 -1.86
CA ILE A 80 3.66 2.88 -3.06
C ILE A 80 2.32 2.31 -3.54
N PHE A 81 1.86 2.76 -4.70
CA PHE A 81 0.63 2.23 -5.28
C PHE A 81 0.87 0.88 -5.91
N THR A 82 -0.08 -0.04 -5.73
CA THR A 82 -0.07 -1.35 -6.37
C THR A 82 -1.41 -1.54 -7.05
N THR A 83 -1.42 -1.84 -8.35
CA THR A 83 -2.68 -1.94 -9.08
C THR A 83 -2.51 -2.72 -10.39
N ALA A 84 -3.63 -3.24 -10.91
CA ALA A 84 -3.67 -3.84 -12.25
C ALA A 84 -3.89 -2.79 -13.36
N TYR A 85 -4.10 -1.53 -13.01
CA TYR A 85 -4.52 -0.50 -13.96
C TYR A 85 -3.50 0.63 -14.05
N ASP A 86 -2.89 0.81 -15.23
CA ASP A 86 -1.88 1.85 -15.43
C ASP A 86 -2.50 3.24 -15.69
N GLN A 87 -3.79 3.30 -15.96
CA GLN A 87 -4.47 4.57 -16.22
C GLN A 87 -4.47 5.54 -15.03
N TYR A 88 -4.13 5.05 -13.85
CA TYR A 88 -4.06 5.88 -12.67
C TYR A 88 -2.66 6.46 -12.40
N ALA A 89 -1.68 6.16 -13.24
CA ALA A 89 -0.30 6.55 -12.98
C ALA A 89 -0.14 8.07 -12.86
N ILE A 90 -0.77 8.84 -13.76
CA ILE A 90 -0.68 10.29 -13.72
C ILE A 90 -1.30 10.84 -12.43
N ARG A 91 -2.46 10.30 -12.05
CA ARG A 91 -3.14 10.73 -10.83
C ARG A 91 -2.34 10.37 -9.57
N ALA A 92 -1.64 9.24 -9.61
CA ALA A 92 -0.78 8.83 -8.50
C ALA A 92 0.35 9.82 -8.25
N PHE A 93 0.91 10.41 -9.30
CA PHE A 93 1.98 11.38 -9.17
C PHE A 93 1.51 12.75 -8.65
N THR A 94 0.21 12.98 -8.56
CA THR A 94 -0.32 14.21 -7.96
C THR A 94 -0.43 14.11 -6.43
N VAL A 95 -0.22 12.93 -5.87
CA VAL A 95 -0.15 12.73 -4.42
C VAL A 95 1.30 12.42 -4.05
N ASN A 96 1.56 12.34 -2.77
CA ASN A 96 2.93 12.15 -2.27
C ASN A 96 3.31 10.67 -2.36
N SER A 97 3.42 10.13 -3.57
CA SER A 97 3.81 8.74 -3.78
C SER A 97 5.26 8.64 -4.21
N ILE A 98 5.90 7.55 -3.80
CA ILE A 98 7.27 7.23 -4.20
C ILE A 98 7.29 6.42 -5.49
N ASP A 99 6.30 5.53 -5.64
CA ASP A 99 6.33 4.60 -6.75
C ASP A 99 4.92 4.10 -7.09
N TYR A 100 4.84 3.41 -8.20
CA TYR A 100 3.60 2.90 -8.76
C TYR A 100 3.93 1.56 -9.43
N ILE A 101 3.45 0.46 -8.86
CA ILE A 101 3.80 -0.88 -9.31
C ILE A 101 2.57 -1.56 -9.90
N LEU A 102 2.68 -2.01 -11.16
CA LEU A 102 1.60 -2.74 -11.82
C LEU A 102 1.61 -4.21 -11.40
N LYS A 103 0.42 -4.77 -11.24
CA LYS A 103 0.25 -6.20 -10.99
C LYS A 103 0.34 -6.99 -12.32
N PRO A 104 0.82 -8.20 -12.30
CA PRO A 104 1.35 -8.94 -11.16
C PRO A 104 2.68 -8.38 -10.71
N ILE A 105 2.86 -8.31 -9.39
CA ILE A 105 4.06 -7.68 -8.82
C ILE A 105 5.26 -8.62 -9.00
N ASP A 106 6.27 -8.10 -9.70
CA ASP A 106 7.54 -8.78 -9.86
C ASP A 106 8.45 -8.44 -8.70
N GLU A 107 9.13 -9.44 -8.13
CA GLU A 107 9.97 -9.24 -6.97
C GLU A 107 11.11 -8.27 -7.22
N THR A 108 11.71 -8.31 -8.42
CA THR A 108 12.77 -7.37 -8.80
C THR A 108 12.25 -5.93 -8.83
N ARG A 109 11.05 -5.75 -9.39
CA ARG A 109 10.42 -4.42 -9.43
C ARG A 109 10.09 -3.91 -8.02
N LEU A 110 9.62 -4.80 -7.15
CA LEU A 110 9.35 -4.47 -5.76
C LEU A 110 10.62 -4.07 -5.03
N LEU A 111 11.71 -4.81 -5.23
CA LEU A 111 12.99 -4.50 -4.61
C LEU A 111 13.49 -3.11 -5.02
N ASP A 112 13.29 -2.72 -6.27
CA ASP A 112 13.68 -1.40 -6.75
C ASP A 112 12.87 -0.28 -6.05
N ALA A 113 11.64 -0.56 -5.67
CA ALA A 113 10.78 0.43 -5.01
C ALA A 113 11.10 0.58 -3.53
N ILE A 114 11.58 -0.47 -2.92
CA ILE A 114 11.84 -0.47 -1.48
C ILE A 114 13.33 -0.47 -1.19
#